data_5a33fab4169b02418271a85ac3c03c04
#
_entry.id   5a33fab4169b02418271a85ac3c03c04
#
_cell.length_a   1.000
_cell.length_b   1.000
_cell.length_c   1.000
_cell.angle_alpha   90.00
_cell.angle_beta   90.00
_cell.angle_gamma   90.00
#
_symmetry.space_group_name_H-M   'P 1'
#
loop_
_entity.id
_entity.type
_entity.pdbx_description
1 polymer ?
#
loop_
_entity_poly.entity_id
_entity_poly.type
_entity_poly.pdbx_seq_one_letter_code
_entity_poly.pdbx_strand_id
1 'polypeptide(L)'
;CHAGMGTVNSSNWCGNFRISAYKDSSPDYGKQSIAYELKHNPTSVPVKVGAWDCAYSTETFQEEGAWYTTHIWVTGSGNLSFECSFTVPRGEDRTTAEGIIRTLAIRKTGAPKEIIPIRVLEIGILNMAYDWASTNVKKTLNKDFTAQESDIERLQQLVDGNRFKIDQRQAWESIGLALGVIIENEMDGMEWVSVV
;
A
#
# COMPACT_ATOMS: atom_id res chain seq x y z
N CYS A 1 6.37 10.87 6.50
CA CYS A 1 5.42 10.11 7.32
C CYS A 1 5.78 8.65 7.24
N HIS A 2 6.24 8.06 8.34
CA HIS A 2 6.43 6.62 8.42
C HIS A 2 5.09 5.98 8.81
N ALA A 3 4.47 5.27 7.88
CA ALA A 3 3.43 4.31 8.19
C ALA A 3 4.12 3.07 8.81
N GLY A 4 4.62 3.21 10.05
CA GLY A 4 5.06 2.06 10.83
C GLY A 4 3.83 1.38 11.42
N MET A 5 3.72 0.07 11.30
CA MET A 5 2.89 -0.75 12.18
C MET A 5 3.52 -0.74 13.58
N GLY A 6 3.39 0.34 14.27
CA GLY A 6 3.65 0.49 15.69
C GLY A 6 2.49 1.23 16.27
N THR A 7 2.21 1.06 17.54
CA THR A 7 1.28 1.89 18.31
C THR A 7 1.48 3.35 17.89
N VAL A 8 0.49 3.91 17.19
CA VAL A 8 0.54 5.30 16.72
C VAL A 8 0.63 6.16 17.96
N ASN A 9 1.83 6.65 18.26
CA ASN A 9 1.97 7.67 19.27
C ASN A 9 1.32 8.93 18.70
N SER A 10 0.29 9.43 19.36
CA SER A 10 -0.49 10.59 18.92
C SER A 10 0.36 11.82 18.61
N SER A 11 1.58 11.91 19.15
CA SER A 11 2.53 12.99 18.85
C SER A 11 3.20 12.90 17.48
N ASN A 12 3.15 11.76 16.81
CA ASN A 12 3.80 11.53 15.49
C ASN A 12 2.81 11.25 14.36
N TRP A 13 1.50 11.34 14.64
CA TRP A 13 0.50 11.11 13.61
C TRP A 13 0.37 12.34 12.72
N CYS A 14 0.69 12.19 11.43
CA CYS A 14 0.68 13.28 10.45
C CYS A 14 -0.49 13.18 9.45
N GLY A 15 -1.39 12.24 9.65
CA GLY A 15 -2.56 12.02 8.80
C GLY A 15 -2.58 10.64 8.12
N ASN A 16 -3.76 10.29 7.63
CA ASN A 16 -3.98 9.06 6.87
C ASN A 16 -4.52 9.42 5.48
N PHE A 17 -3.76 9.10 4.44
CA PHE A 17 -4.18 9.26 3.05
C PHE A 17 -4.61 7.91 2.48
N ARG A 18 -5.82 7.87 1.91
CA ARG A 18 -6.39 6.71 1.24
C ARG A 18 -6.81 7.08 -0.17
N ILE A 19 -6.61 6.16 -1.10
CA ILE A 19 -7.13 6.25 -2.47
C ILE A 19 -7.93 4.99 -2.78
N SER A 20 -9.13 5.16 -3.34
CA SER A 20 -9.98 4.11 -3.87
C SER A 20 -10.20 4.36 -5.35
N ALA A 21 -10.05 3.34 -6.17
CA ALA A 21 -10.25 3.42 -7.62
C ALA A 21 -11.45 2.56 -8.03
N TYR A 22 -12.29 3.12 -8.85
CA TYR A 22 -13.50 2.49 -9.38
C TYR A 22 -13.49 2.52 -10.90
N LYS A 23 -13.96 1.45 -11.52
CA LYS A 23 -14.08 1.32 -12.96
C LYS A 23 -15.50 0.97 -13.35
N ASP A 24 -15.99 1.62 -14.39
CA ASP A 24 -17.30 1.37 -14.97
C ASP A 24 -17.19 1.14 -16.49
N SER A 25 -18.26 0.65 -17.10
CA SER A 25 -18.38 0.49 -18.55
C SER A 25 -18.59 1.82 -19.29
N SER A 26 -19.08 2.85 -18.60
CA SER A 26 -19.29 4.19 -19.16
C SER A 26 -17.95 4.86 -19.49
N PRO A 27 -17.74 5.34 -20.71
CA PRO A 27 -16.49 6.01 -21.10
C PRO A 27 -16.29 7.35 -20.40
N ASP A 28 -17.34 7.93 -19.81
CA ASP A 28 -17.31 9.23 -19.12
C ASP A 28 -17.51 9.08 -17.60
N TYR A 29 -17.34 7.88 -17.07
CA TYR A 29 -17.62 7.59 -15.66
C TYR A 29 -16.88 8.51 -14.67
N GLY A 30 -15.62 8.84 -14.94
CA GLY A 30 -14.86 9.77 -14.10
C GLY A 30 -15.51 11.15 -14.00
N LYS A 31 -15.99 11.71 -15.13
CA LYS A 31 -16.72 12.99 -15.13
C LYS A 31 -18.08 12.90 -14.46
N GLN A 32 -18.78 11.77 -14.68
CA GLN A 32 -20.09 11.52 -14.07
C GLN A 32 -19.97 11.44 -12.54
N SER A 33 -18.92 10.81 -12.02
CA SER A 33 -18.65 10.73 -10.56
C SER A 33 -18.42 12.11 -9.95
N ILE A 34 -17.64 12.97 -10.61
CA ILE A 34 -17.43 14.36 -10.17
C ILE A 34 -18.75 15.12 -10.17
N ALA A 35 -19.52 15.04 -11.26
CA ALA A 35 -20.80 15.73 -11.38
C ALA A 35 -21.83 15.22 -10.36
N TYR A 36 -21.84 13.92 -10.10
CA TYR A 36 -22.71 13.30 -9.10
C TYR A 36 -22.40 13.84 -7.71
N GLU A 37 -21.12 13.88 -7.32
CA GLU A 37 -20.69 14.39 -6.02
C GLU A 37 -21.04 15.85 -5.82
N LEU A 38 -20.75 16.70 -6.82
CA LEU A 38 -21.13 18.13 -6.79
C LEU A 38 -22.64 18.37 -6.70
N LYS A 39 -23.45 17.46 -7.24
CA LYS A 39 -24.91 17.58 -7.21
C LYS A 39 -25.53 17.11 -5.90
N HIS A 40 -25.01 16.03 -5.31
CA HIS A 40 -25.66 15.34 -4.20
C HIS A 40 -25.02 15.62 -2.84
N ASN A 41 -23.78 16.11 -2.80
CA ASN A 41 -23.13 16.54 -1.58
C ASN A 41 -23.13 18.07 -1.50
N PRO A 42 -23.97 18.67 -0.65
CA PRO A 42 -24.10 20.14 -0.57
C PRO A 42 -22.86 20.86 -0.05
N THR A 43 -21.92 20.13 0.55
CA THR A 43 -20.63 20.69 1.01
C THR A 43 -19.55 20.59 -0.04
N SER A 44 -19.81 19.89 -1.15
CA SER A 44 -18.85 19.68 -2.21
C SER A 44 -18.70 20.90 -3.11
N VAL A 45 -17.45 21.25 -3.42
CA VAL A 45 -17.11 22.38 -4.30
C VAL A 45 -16.15 21.92 -5.40
N PRO A 46 -16.22 22.50 -6.60
CA PRO A 46 -15.28 22.19 -7.67
C PRO A 46 -13.91 22.79 -7.35
N VAL A 47 -12.86 21.96 -7.45
CA VAL A 47 -11.47 22.39 -7.29
C VAL A 47 -10.61 21.77 -8.37
N LYS A 48 -9.45 22.36 -8.64
CA LYS A 48 -8.45 21.81 -9.55
C LYS A 48 -7.16 21.48 -8.77
N VAL A 49 -6.70 20.21 -8.85
CA VAL A 49 -5.49 19.74 -8.21
C VAL A 49 -4.53 19.23 -9.27
N GLY A 50 -3.58 20.08 -9.68
CA GLY A 50 -2.72 19.78 -10.83
C GLY A 50 -3.51 19.66 -12.12
N ALA A 51 -3.44 18.50 -12.77
CA ALA A 51 -4.18 18.20 -14.01
C ALA A 51 -5.62 17.71 -13.75
N TRP A 52 -6.00 17.44 -12.50
CA TRP A 52 -7.25 16.81 -12.12
C TRP A 52 -8.32 17.83 -11.76
N ASP A 53 -9.47 17.75 -12.42
CA ASP A 53 -10.69 18.38 -11.96
C ASP A 53 -11.30 17.49 -10.88
N CYS A 54 -11.66 18.06 -9.74
CA CYS A 54 -12.15 17.33 -8.58
C CYS A 54 -13.42 17.97 -8.01
N ALA A 55 -14.29 17.15 -7.45
CA ALA A 55 -15.25 17.55 -6.46
C ALA A 55 -14.60 17.40 -5.07
N TYR A 56 -14.54 18.47 -4.30
CA TYR A 56 -13.88 18.48 -2.99
C TYR A 56 -14.88 18.77 -1.89
N SER A 57 -14.84 17.96 -0.83
CA SER A 57 -15.66 18.17 0.38
C SER A 57 -14.84 17.89 1.64
N THR A 58 -15.40 18.22 2.78
CA THR A 58 -14.80 17.95 4.10
C THR A 58 -15.85 17.41 5.05
N GLU A 59 -15.42 16.48 5.89
CA GLU A 59 -16.16 15.97 7.03
C GLU A 59 -15.35 16.19 8.30
N THR A 60 -16.03 16.61 9.38
CA THR A 60 -15.39 16.78 10.69
C THR A 60 -16.07 15.88 11.70
N PHE A 61 -15.29 15.14 12.46
CA PHE A 61 -15.77 14.20 13.46
C PHE A 61 -14.89 14.22 14.71
N GLN A 62 -15.37 13.62 15.78
CA GLN A 62 -14.63 13.46 17.02
C GLN A 62 -14.41 11.98 17.30
N GLU A 63 -13.18 11.62 17.64
CA GLU A 63 -12.78 10.28 18.04
C GLU A 63 -11.84 10.37 19.25
N GLU A 64 -12.11 9.59 20.28
CA GLU A 64 -11.32 9.56 21.53
C GLU A 64 -11.04 10.94 22.15
N GLY A 65 -12.01 11.88 22.01
CA GLY A 65 -11.91 13.24 22.54
C GLY A 65 -11.14 14.22 21.66
N ALA A 66 -10.51 13.79 20.60
CA ALA A 66 -9.85 14.63 19.61
C ALA A 66 -10.73 14.91 18.39
N TRP A 67 -10.58 16.10 17.80
CA TRP A 67 -11.29 16.49 16.59
C TRP A 67 -10.44 16.28 15.35
N TYR A 68 -11.04 15.67 14.32
CA TYR A 68 -10.42 15.37 13.04
C TYR A 68 -11.21 16.00 11.89
N THR A 69 -10.51 16.24 10.79
CA THR A 69 -11.12 16.63 9.52
C THR A 69 -10.66 15.63 8.46
N THR A 70 -11.63 15.04 7.76
CA THR A 70 -11.38 14.26 6.54
C THR A 70 -11.62 15.18 5.35
N HIS A 71 -10.60 15.38 4.55
CA HIS A 71 -10.66 16.00 3.24
C HIS A 71 -10.91 14.93 2.18
N ILE A 72 -11.88 15.15 1.29
CA ILE A 72 -12.31 14.17 0.30
C ILE A 72 -12.25 14.82 -1.09
N TRP A 73 -11.63 14.13 -2.03
CA TRP A 73 -11.60 14.52 -3.46
C TRP A 73 -12.16 13.38 -4.27
N VAL A 74 -13.19 13.64 -5.06
CA VAL A 74 -13.68 12.74 -6.11
C VAL A 74 -13.18 13.28 -7.45
N THR A 75 -12.44 12.47 -8.19
CA THR A 75 -11.88 12.82 -9.48
C THR A 75 -11.91 11.62 -10.42
N GLY A 76 -11.52 11.78 -11.67
CA GLY A 76 -11.43 10.66 -12.59
C GLY A 76 -11.21 11.08 -14.03
N SER A 77 -11.01 10.10 -14.89
CA SER A 77 -10.83 10.28 -16.33
C SER A 77 -11.27 9.04 -17.08
N GLY A 78 -11.97 9.23 -18.19
CA GLY A 78 -12.50 8.12 -18.96
C GLY A 78 -13.44 7.26 -18.10
N ASN A 79 -13.24 5.98 -18.10
CA ASN A 79 -14.04 5.00 -17.37
C ASN A 79 -13.54 4.72 -15.93
N LEU A 80 -12.65 5.56 -15.42
CA LEU A 80 -12.09 5.45 -14.07
C LEU A 80 -12.50 6.64 -13.20
N SER A 81 -12.90 6.36 -11.96
CA SER A 81 -13.12 7.34 -10.90
C SER A 81 -12.21 7.03 -9.73
N PHE A 82 -11.74 8.07 -9.06
CA PHE A 82 -10.90 7.97 -7.87
C PHE A 82 -11.55 8.78 -6.75
N GLU A 83 -11.60 8.17 -5.57
CA GLU A 83 -11.91 8.86 -4.32
C GLU A 83 -10.63 8.90 -3.49
N CYS A 84 -10.15 10.09 -3.22
CA CYS A 84 -9.01 10.33 -2.35
C CYS A 84 -9.52 10.91 -1.04
N SER A 85 -9.12 10.35 0.09
CA SER A 85 -9.45 10.89 1.40
C SER A 85 -8.19 11.11 2.23
N PHE A 86 -8.16 12.20 2.97
CA PHE A 86 -7.07 12.56 3.86
C PHE A 86 -7.62 13.01 5.20
N THR A 87 -7.38 12.21 6.23
CA THR A 87 -7.83 12.48 7.59
C THR A 87 -6.68 13.02 8.42
N VAL A 88 -6.87 14.19 9.01
CA VAL A 88 -5.86 14.89 9.83
C VAL A 88 -6.51 15.48 11.07
N PRO A 89 -5.74 15.84 12.13
CA PRO A 89 -6.23 16.64 13.22
C PRO A 89 -6.87 17.94 12.71
N ARG A 90 -7.95 18.37 13.34
CA ARG A 90 -8.65 19.57 12.94
C ARG A 90 -7.74 20.80 12.99
N GLY A 91 -7.65 21.52 11.88
CA GLY A 91 -6.80 22.71 11.74
C GLY A 91 -5.52 22.44 10.94
N GLU A 92 -5.17 21.20 10.67
CA GLU A 92 -4.10 20.85 9.74
C GLU A 92 -4.53 21.08 8.28
N ASP A 93 -3.58 21.40 7.43
CA ASP A 93 -3.83 21.70 6.03
C ASP A 93 -3.85 20.44 5.15
N ARG A 94 -4.32 20.60 3.93
CA ARG A 94 -4.45 19.53 2.92
C ARG A 94 -3.33 19.50 1.89
N THR A 95 -2.30 20.33 2.03
CA THR A 95 -1.24 20.53 1.02
C THR A 95 -0.51 19.23 0.69
N THR A 96 -0.22 18.42 1.70
CA THR A 96 0.43 17.10 1.51
C THR A 96 -0.42 16.18 0.64
N ALA A 97 -1.74 16.09 0.90
CA ALA A 97 -2.65 15.26 0.13
C ALA A 97 -2.77 15.76 -1.32
N GLU A 98 -2.92 17.07 -1.52
CA GLU A 98 -2.94 17.65 -2.87
C GLU A 98 -1.63 17.42 -3.62
N GLY A 99 -0.48 17.43 -2.93
CA GLY A 99 0.80 17.05 -3.49
C GLY A 99 0.79 15.61 -4.03
N ILE A 100 0.22 14.66 -3.28
CA ILE A 100 0.06 13.27 -3.72
C ILE A 100 -0.90 13.18 -4.91
N ILE A 101 -2.07 13.84 -4.85
CA ILE A 101 -3.06 13.81 -5.93
C ILE A 101 -2.48 14.36 -7.24
N ARG A 102 -1.62 15.39 -7.20
CA ARG A 102 -0.93 15.93 -8.38
C ARG A 102 -0.06 14.90 -9.10
N THR A 103 0.43 13.88 -8.39
CA THR A 103 1.26 12.82 -8.97
C THR A 103 0.47 11.65 -9.55
N LEU A 104 -0.88 11.64 -9.40
CA LEU A 104 -1.70 10.57 -9.95
C LEU A 104 -1.56 10.50 -11.47
N ALA A 105 -1.33 9.30 -11.96
CA ALA A 105 -1.26 9.01 -13.39
C ALA A 105 -2.04 7.73 -13.70
N ILE A 106 -2.76 7.75 -14.81
CA ILE A 106 -3.43 6.55 -15.33
C ILE A 106 -2.49 5.89 -16.33
N ARG A 107 -2.05 4.68 -16.00
CA ARG A 107 -1.25 3.88 -16.91
C ARG A 107 -2.15 3.33 -18.05
N LYS A 108 -1.71 3.48 -19.28
CA LYS A 108 -2.38 2.86 -20.41
C LYS A 108 -2.20 1.35 -20.38
N THR A 109 -3.24 0.60 -20.69
CA THR A 109 -3.16 -0.86 -20.87
C THR A 109 -2.08 -1.20 -21.91
N GLY A 110 -1.19 -2.13 -21.59
CA GLY A 110 -0.06 -2.51 -22.44
C GLY A 110 1.17 -1.62 -22.35
N ALA A 111 1.19 -0.60 -21.48
CA ALA A 111 2.42 0.13 -21.18
C ALA A 111 3.47 -0.84 -20.59
N PRO A 112 4.76 -0.67 -20.92
CA PRO A 112 5.83 -1.46 -20.29
C PRO A 112 5.73 -1.39 -18.77
N LYS A 113 5.99 -2.50 -18.12
CA LYS A 113 6.08 -2.52 -16.65
C LYS A 113 7.24 -1.63 -16.22
N GLU A 114 7.01 -0.84 -15.21
CA GLU A 114 8.03 0.03 -14.62
C GLU A 114 8.64 -0.64 -13.40
N ILE A 115 9.95 -0.55 -13.30
CA ILE A 115 10.69 -1.00 -12.12
C ILE A 115 10.90 0.22 -11.23
N ILE A 116 10.39 0.14 -10.02
CA ILE A 116 10.51 1.22 -9.03
C ILE A 116 11.07 0.64 -7.72
N PRO A 117 11.62 1.47 -6.82
CA PRO A 117 12.03 1.03 -5.49
C PRO A 117 10.89 0.29 -4.78
N ILE A 118 11.24 -0.72 -3.99
CA ILE A 118 10.27 -1.52 -3.25
C ILE A 118 9.35 -0.64 -2.39
N ARG A 119 8.06 -0.91 -2.44
CA ARG A 119 7.05 -0.15 -1.68
C ARG A 119 6.92 -0.66 -0.25
N VAL A 120 6.50 0.23 0.65
CA VAL A 120 6.36 -0.07 2.09
C VAL A 120 5.48 -1.30 2.36
N LEU A 121 4.39 -1.48 1.60
CA LEU A 121 3.54 -2.66 1.74
C LEU A 121 4.26 -3.97 1.39
N GLU A 122 5.13 -3.94 0.39
CA GLU A 122 5.91 -5.10 -0.05
C GLU A 122 7.04 -5.41 0.94
N ILE A 123 7.66 -4.38 1.55
CA ILE A 123 8.57 -4.56 2.69
C ILE A 123 7.86 -5.30 3.83
N GLY A 124 6.61 -4.93 4.13
CA GLY A 124 5.80 -5.63 5.12
C GLY A 124 5.60 -7.11 4.79
N ILE A 125 5.38 -7.45 3.50
CA ILE A 125 5.25 -8.84 3.04
C ILE A 125 6.57 -9.60 3.22
N LEU A 126 7.71 -8.99 2.89
CA LEU A 126 9.03 -9.59 3.10
C LEU A 126 9.30 -9.86 4.58
N ASN A 127 9.00 -8.92 5.45
CA ASN A 127 9.15 -9.08 6.90
C ASN A 127 8.28 -10.23 7.43
N MET A 128 7.03 -10.32 7.00
CA MET A 128 6.14 -11.43 7.36
C MET A 128 6.68 -12.78 6.88
N ALA A 129 7.25 -12.86 5.69
CA ALA A 129 7.85 -14.07 5.15
C ALA A 129 9.11 -14.47 5.93
N TYR A 130 9.96 -13.50 6.30
CA TYR A 130 11.11 -13.71 7.15
C TYR A 130 10.72 -14.26 8.52
N ASP A 131 9.75 -13.63 9.19
CA ASP A 131 9.24 -14.06 10.49
C ASP A 131 8.64 -15.46 10.43
N TRP A 132 7.92 -15.76 9.34
CA TRP A 132 7.36 -17.09 9.10
C TRP A 132 8.47 -18.13 8.97
N ALA A 133 9.52 -17.86 8.17
CA ALA A 133 10.66 -18.75 7.97
C ALA A 133 11.42 -18.96 9.30
N SER A 134 11.74 -17.90 10.01
CA SER A 134 12.40 -17.93 11.30
C SER A 134 11.64 -18.80 12.31
N THR A 135 10.32 -18.58 12.43
CA THR A 135 9.45 -19.35 13.31
C THR A 135 9.43 -20.82 12.97
N ASN A 136 9.31 -21.18 11.67
CA ASN A 136 9.22 -22.56 11.23
C ASN A 136 10.56 -23.29 11.32
N VAL A 137 11.68 -22.64 11.00
CA VAL A 137 13.04 -23.18 11.20
C VAL A 137 13.27 -23.46 12.68
N LYS A 138 12.96 -22.50 13.55
CA LYS A 138 13.11 -22.68 15.02
C LYS A 138 12.25 -23.83 15.54
N LYS A 139 10.97 -23.86 15.16
CA LYS A 139 10.02 -24.89 15.62
C LYS A 139 10.36 -26.29 15.11
N THR A 140 10.88 -26.39 13.89
CA THR A 140 11.09 -27.69 13.21
C THR A 140 12.47 -28.24 13.42
N LEU A 141 13.50 -27.40 13.34
CA LEU A 141 14.90 -27.79 13.34
C LEU A 141 15.63 -27.41 14.64
N ASN A 142 14.97 -26.63 15.51
CA ASN A 142 15.56 -26.03 16.70
C ASN A 142 16.82 -25.19 16.40
N LYS A 143 16.83 -24.54 15.23
CA LYS A 143 17.90 -23.67 14.74
C LYS A 143 17.39 -22.25 14.57
N ASP A 144 18.27 -21.27 14.61
CA ASP A 144 17.93 -19.88 14.31
C ASP A 144 18.02 -19.65 12.78
N PHE A 145 17.19 -18.76 12.26
CA PHE A 145 17.21 -18.31 10.88
C PHE A 145 17.77 -16.89 10.85
N THR A 146 18.85 -16.67 10.12
CA THR A 146 19.58 -15.38 10.07
C THR A 146 19.65 -14.80 8.67
N ALA A 147 18.99 -15.43 7.71
CA ALA A 147 19.00 -15.08 6.29
C ALA A 147 20.40 -15.04 5.69
N GLN A 148 21.23 -16.03 6.01
CA GLN A 148 22.56 -16.25 5.43
C GLN A 148 22.57 -17.50 4.54
N GLU A 149 23.62 -17.70 3.76
CA GLU A 149 23.78 -18.86 2.87
C GLU A 149 23.50 -20.20 3.55
N SER A 150 23.96 -20.36 4.80
CA SER A 150 23.70 -21.57 5.60
C SER A 150 22.22 -21.85 5.86
N ASP A 151 21.35 -20.88 5.69
CA ASP A 151 19.89 -21.02 5.89
C ASP A 151 19.21 -21.64 4.65
N ILE A 152 19.86 -21.70 3.50
CA ILE A 152 19.35 -22.40 2.32
C ILE A 152 19.09 -23.85 2.64
N GLU A 153 20.05 -24.53 3.30
CA GLU A 153 19.87 -25.92 3.72
C GLU A 153 18.72 -26.07 4.74
N ARG A 154 18.52 -25.07 5.61
CA ARG A 154 17.42 -25.08 6.59
C ARG A 154 16.06 -24.94 5.90
N LEU A 155 15.95 -24.06 4.91
CA LEU A 155 14.75 -23.94 4.08
C LEU A 155 14.50 -25.24 3.29
N GLN A 156 15.54 -25.84 2.72
CA GLN A 156 15.43 -27.13 2.02
C GLN A 156 14.93 -28.23 2.96
N GLN A 157 15.46 -28.33 4.18
CA GLN A 157 15.00 -29.30 5.18
C GLN A 157 13.53 -29.10 5.58
N LEU A 158 13.02 -27.85 5.58
CA LEU A 158 11.60 -27.59 5.78
C LEU A 158 10.75 -28.13 4.63
N VAL A 159 11.24 -27.98 3.39
CA VAL A 159 10.57 -28.49 2.17
C VAL A 159 10.57 -30.01 2.14
N ASP A 160 11.74 -30.64 2.34
CA ASP A 160 11.93 -32.08 2.28
C ASP A 160 11.16 -32.81 3.39
N GLY A 161 10.90 -32.14 4.49
CA GLY A 161 10.09 -32.65 5.58
C GLY A 161 8.62 -32.92 5.23
N ASN A 162 8.19 -32.61 4.01
CA ASN A 162 6.84 -32.83 3.46
C ASN A 162 5.70 -32.29 4.37
N ARG A 163 5.99 -31.24 5.12
CA ARG A 163 5.05 -30.67 6.10
C ARG A 163 4.04 -29.69 5.47
N PHE A 164 4.37 -29.20 4.27
CA PHE A 164 3.54 -28.24 3.56
C PHE A 164 2.88 -28.93 2.37
N LYS A 165 1.54 -28.90 2.35
CA LYS A 165 0.78 -29.38 1.23
C LYS A 165 0.96 -28.40 0.04
N ILE A 166 0.80 -28.92 -1.18
CA ILE A 166 0.99 -28.15 -2.41
C ILE A 166 0.02 -26.97 -2.53
N ASP A 167 -1.15 -27.06 -1.89
CA ASP A 167 -2.18 -26.04 -1.86
C ASP A 167 -1.96 -24.95 -0.77
N GLN A 168 -0.96 -25.13 0.10
CA GLN A 168 -0.58 -24.13 1.10
C GLN A 168 0.27 -23.02 0.49
N ARG A 169 -0.36 -22.24 -0.40
CA ARG A 169 0.28 -21.20 -1.18
C ARG A 169 1.11 -20.23 -0.33
N GLN A 170 0.57 -19.78 0.81
CA GLN A 170 1.27 -18.85 1.70
C GLN A 170 2.60 -19.41 2.22
N ALA A 171 2.67 -20.70 2.55
CA ALA A 171 3.91 -21.32 3.01
C ALA A 171 4.98 -21.32 1.90
N TRP A 172 4.60 -21.68 0.68
CA TRP A 172 5.50 -21.68 -0.47
C TRP A 172 5.97 -20.29 -0.86
N GLU A 173 5.07 -19.30 -0.85
CA GLU A 173 5.43 -17.90 -1.07
C GLU A 173 6.40 -17.39 0.01
N SER A 174 6.17 -17.74 1.30
CA SER A 174 7.08 -17.35 2.39
C SER A 174 8.46 -17.99 2.26
N ILE A 175 8.55 -19.25 1.84
CA ILE A 175 9.84 -19.92 1.58
C ILE A 175 10.57 -19.22 0.43
N GLY A 176 9.87 -18.92 -0.67
CA GLY A 176 10.45 -18.23 -1.81
C GLY A 176 10.95 -16.84 -1.49
N LEU A 177 10.17 -16.06 -0.73
CA LEU A 177 10.57 -14.72 -0.29
C LEU A 177 11.73 -14.77 0.71
N ALA A 178 11.72 -15.72 1.66
CA ALA A 178 12.84 -15.90 2.59
C ALA A 178 14.15 -16.29 1.86
N LEU A 179 14.08 -17.12 0.82
CA LEU A 179 15.22 -17.40 -0.06
C LEU A 179 15.68 -16.12 -0.79
N GLY A 180 14.76 -15.30 -1.26
CA GLY A 180 15.09 -14.01 -1.88
C GLY A 180 15.81 -13.06 -0.92
N VAL A 181 15.45 -13.05 0.37
CA VAL A 181 16.16 -12.25 1.39
C VAL A 181 17.60 -12.77 1.59
N ILE A 182 17.82 -14.08 1.56
CA ILE A 182 19.17 -14.65 1.62
C ILE A 182 19.99 -14.18 0.40
N ILE A 183 19.41 -14.25 -0.79
CA ILE A 183 20.09 -13.84 -2.03
C ILE A 183 20.47 -12.34 -1.97
N GLU A 184 19.58 -11.50 -1.52
CA GLU A 184 19.84 -10.06 -1.38
C GLU A 184 20.95 -9.78 -0.38
N ASN A 185 20.99 -10.51 0.75
CA ASN A 185 22.03 -10.35 1.76
C ASN A 185 23.42 -10.86 1.33
N GLU A 186 23.48 -11.89 0.51
CA GLU A 186 24.73 -12.58 0.17
C GLU A 186 25.30 -12.15 -1.19
N MET A 187 24.51 -11.48 -2.02
CA MET A 187 24.93 -11.10 -3.39
C MET A 187 24.97 -9.59 -3.55
N ASP A 188 26.16 -9.04 -3.75
CA ASP A 188 26.34 -7.61 -4.02
C ASP A 188 25.53 -7.14 -5.24
N GLY A 189 24.84 -6.00 -5.07
CA GLY A 189 24.07 -5.36 -6.14
C GLY A 189 22.68 -5.96 -6.37
N MET A 190 22.26 -6.92 -5.55
CA MET A 190 20.87 -7.38 -5.53
C MET A 190 20.03 -6.46 -4.65
N GLU A 191 18.84 -6.11 -5.14
CA GLU A 191 17.89 -5.28 -4.42
C GLU A 191 16.46 -5.68 -4.73
N TRP A 192 15.58 -5.48 -3.78
CA TRP A 192 14.15 -5.67 -4.00
C TRP A 192 13.56 -4.49 -4.74
N VAL A 193 12.79 -4.78 -5.78
CA VAL A 193 12.10 -3.78 -6.59
C VAL A 193 10.63 -4.14 -6.75
N SER A 194 9.81 -3.12 -6.95
CA SER A 194 8.41 -3.28 -7.33
C SER A 194 8.29 -3.19 -8.84
N VAL A 195 7.51 -4.11 -9.42
CA VAL A 195 7.15 -4.09 -10.84
C VAL A 195 5.70 -3.66 -10.96
N VAL A 196 5.45 -2.46 -11.49
CA VAL A 196 4.13 -1.83 -11.57
C VAL A 196 3.70 -1.58 -13.01
#